data_b5dc2a348abfb51d51b497b212400d0e
#
_entry.id   b5dc2a348abfb51d51b497b212400d0e
#
_cell.length_a   1.000
_cell.length_b   1.000
_cell.length_c   1.000
_cell.angle_alpha   90.00
_cell.angle_beta   90.00
_cell.angle_gamma   90.00
#
_symmetry.space_group_name_H-M   'P 1'
#
loop_
_entity.id
_entity.type
_entity.pdbx_description
1 polymer ?
#
loop_
_entity_poly.entity_id
_entity_poly.type
_entity_poly.pdbx_seq_one_letter_code
_entity_poly.pdbx_strand_id
1 'polypeptide(L)'
;MKAKKGKKKMWIILICVAVFLLLQWLFIGYRFSFGPFKSLGDIRMAKLPGNAASYGMSSLSALEDSPLKGENILFLGSSVTYGSASLREGIPEYFAARLGADVTKEAVSGTTLVDDSNSSYVHRLLTKVDSATPYSLVVVQLSTNDASKNKPLGEISESRNIEDFDTRTVTGAMEYIIAYSQETWGCPVVFYTGSRYDSEAYAAMVERLMELQEKWGIGVLDLWHDDAFNALSDSERALYMNDNIHPTKAGYREWWCPEMERQLLAYLDQIE
;
A
#
# COMPACT_ATOMS: atom_id res chain seq x y z
N MET A 1 -12.92 36.71 -49.44
CA MET A 1 -13.85 36.39 -48.33
C MET A 1 -13.82 34.92 -47.85
N LYS A 2 -13.54 33.92 -48.69
CA LYS A 2 -13.50 32.48 -48.28
C LYS A 2 -12.41 32.13 -47.24
N ALA A 3 -11.21 32.70 -47.29
CA ALA A 3 -10.08 32.41 -46.42
C ALA A 3 -10.33 32.85 -44.92
N LYS A 4 -11.04 33.98 -44.69
CA LYS A 4 -11.38 34.45 -43.34
C LYS A 4 -12.41 33.54 -42.64
N LYS A 5 -13.36 32.94 -43.40
CA LYS A 5 -14.35 31.99 -42.86
C LYS A 5 -13.71 30.66 -42.39
N GLY A 6 -12.72 30.15 -43.14
CA GLY A 6 -11.98 28.92 -42.78
C GLY A 6 -11.17 29.09 -41.51
N LYS A 7 -10.46 30.20 -41.33
CA LYS A 7 -9.71 30.49 -40.10
C LYS A 7 -10.62 30.60 -38.89
N LYS A 8 -11.78 31.26 -39.00
CA LYS A 8 -12.74 31.38 -37.90
C LYS A 8 -13.31 30.01 -37.48
N LYS A 9 -13.63 29.13 -38.44
CA LYS A 9 -14.10 27.76 -38.16
C LYS A 9 -13.03 26.91 -37.47
N MET A 10 -11.77 27.02 -37.90
CA MET A 10 -10.64 26.34 -37.27
C MET A 10 -10.42 26.78 -35.82
N TRP A 11 -10.49 28.09 -35.53
CA TRP A 11 -10.39 28.61 -34.18
C TRP A 11 -11.52 28.11 -33.26
N ILE A 12 -12.74 28.03 -33.77
CA ILE A 12 -13.89 27.48 -33.00
C ILE A 12 -13.63 26.01 -32.66
N ILE A 13 -13.14 25.20 -33.60
CA ILE A 13 -12.81 23.79 -33.36
C ILE A 13 -11.72 23.67 -32.30
N LEU A 14 -10.65 24.46 -32.39
CA LEU A 14 -9.56 24.45 -31.40
C LEU A 14 -10.04 24.83 -29.99
N ILE A 15 -10.93 25.83 -29.88
CA ILE A 15 -11.52 26.22 -28.62
C ILE A 15 -12.40 25.07 -28.04
N CYS A 16 -13.24 24.43 -28.86
CA CYS A 16 -14.06 23.30 -28.42
C CYS A 16 -13.20 22.13 -27.95
N VAL A 17 -12.12 21.81 -28.67
CA VAL A 17 -11.17 20.77 -28.25
C VAL A 17 -10.47 21.14 -26.94
N ALA A 18 -10.02 22.37 -26.78
CA ALA A 18 -9.38 22.85 -25.57
C ALA A 18 -10.36 22.80 -24.36
N VAL A 19 -11.59 23.23 -24.56
CA VAL A 19 -12.65 23.13 -23.50
C VAL A 19 -12.95 21.68 -23.14
N PHE A 20 -13.04 20.80 -24.14
CA PHE A 20 -13.27 19.36 -23.89
C PHE A 20 -12.13 18.73 -23.10
N LEU A 21 -10.88 18.99 -23.46
CA LEU A 21 -9.70 18.51 -22.74
C LEU A 21 -9.65 19.07 -21.30
N LEU A 22 -10.01 20.34 -21.11
CA LEU A 22 -10.10 20.96 -19.80
C LEU A 22 -11.18 20.28 -18.95
N LEU A 23 -12.36 20.03 -19.49
CA LEU A 23 -13.44 19.35 -18.79
C LEU A 23 -13.06 17.91 -18.43
N GLN A 24 -12.38 17.18 -19.31
CA GLN A 24 -11.83 15.86 -19.02
C GLN A 24 -10.79 15.93 -17.90
N TRP A 25 -9.85 16.88 -17.96
CA TRP A 25 -8.85 17.06 -16.91
C TRP A 25 -9.49 17.38 -15.55
N LEU A 26 -10.50 18.26 -15.52
CA LEU A 26 -11.27 18.58 -14.34
C LEU A 26 -12.01 17.33 -13.78
N PHE A 27 -12.67 16.57 -14.66
CA PHE A 27 -13.40 15.37 -14.28
C PHE A 27 -12.46 14.30 -13.72
N ILE A 28 -11.35 14.01 -14.40
CA ILE A 28 -10.35 13.02 -13.97
C ILE A 28 -9.69 13.50 -12.67
N GLY A 29 -9.29 14.79 -12.59
CA GLY A 29 -8.72 15.37 -11.37
C GLY A 29 -9.65 15.24 -10.16
N TYR A 30 -10.93 15.56 -10.35
CA TYR A 30 -11.96 15.41 -9.33
C TYR A 30 -12.19 13.92 -8.95
N ARG A 31 -12.29 13.03 -9.95
CA ARG A 31 -12.57 11.58 -9.72
C ARG A 31 -11.43 10.88 -9.00
N PHE A 32 -10.18 11.21 -9.32
CA PHE A 32 -8.98 10.59 -8.76
C PHE A 32 -8.22 11.46 -7.75
N SER A 33 -8.76 12.62 -7.43
CA SER A 33 -8.22 13.52 -6.38
C SER A 33 -6.73 13.86 -6.55
N PHE A 34 -6.30 14.17 -7.78
CA PHE A 34 -4.92 14.58 -8.04
C PHE A 34 -4.79 16.07 -8.35
N GLY A 35 -3.55 16.60 -8.25
CA GLY A 35 -3.26 18.01 -8.50
C GLY A 35 -4.07 18.93 -7.55
N PRO A 36 -4.73 19.98 -8.08
CA PRO A 36 -5.50 20.93 -7.25
C PRO A 36 -6.74 20.32 -6.60
N PHE A 37 -7.16 19.11 -7.02
CA PHE A 37 -8.33 18.42 -6.48
C PHE A 37 -8.00 17.47 -5.31
N LYS A 38 -6.72 17.38 -4.88
CA LYS A 38 -6.32 16.53 -3.77
C LYS A 38 -7.08 16.84 -2.49
N SER A 39 -7.27 18.12 -2.19
CA SER A 39 -8.06 18.57 -1.03
C SER A 39 -9.55 18.19 -1.10
N LEU A 40 -10.13 18.11 -2.31
CA LEU A 40 -11.51 17.65 -2.49
C LEU A 40 -11.63 16.14 -2.21
N GLY A 41 -10.60 15.36 -2.52
CA GLY A 41 -10.50 13.97 -2.13
C GLY A 41 -10.55 13.81 -0.61
N ASP A 42 -9.72 14.57 0.09
CA ASP A 42 -9.69 14.56 1.56
C ASP A 42 -11.05 14.95 2.17
N ILE A 43 -11.72 16.00 1.63
CA ILE A 43 -13.06 16.40 2.05
C ILE A 43 -14.09 15.27 1.83
N ARG A 44 -14.00 14.54 0.73
CA ARG A 44 -14.87 13.40 0.43
C ARG A 44 -14.61 12.25 1.38
N MET A 45 -13.34 11.91 1.62
CA MET A 45 -12.96 10.85 2.57
C MET A 45 -13.38 11.20 4.00
N ALA A 46 -13.26 12.46 4.42
CA ALA A 46 -13.67 12.92 5.75
C ALA A 46 -15.19 12.77 6.01
N LYS A 47 -16.00 12.64 4.95
CA LYS A 47 -17.45 12.42 5.08
C LYS A 47 -17.85 10.97 5.25
N LEU A 48 -16.93 10.03 5.07
CA LEU A 48 -17.21 8.61 5.29
C LEU A 48 -17.42 8.36 6.79
N PRO A 49 -18.47 7.62 7.20
CA PRO A 49 -18.70 7.30 8.61
C PRO A 49 -17.51 6.67 9.29
N GLY A 50 -16.82 5.76 8.60
CA GLY A 50 -15.61 5.08 9.08
C GLY A 50 -14.38 5.99 9.23
N ASN A 51 -14.45 7.26 8.81
CA ASN A 51 -13.41 8.26 9.00
C ASN A 51 -13.72 9.30 10.09
N ALA A 52 -14.75 9.05 10.90
CA ALA A 52 -15.07 9.89 12.05
C ALA A 52 -13.84 10.01 12.99
N ALA A 53 -13.77 11.13 13.71
CA ALA A 53 -12.64 11.43 14.62
C ALA A 53 -12.47 10.37 15.73
N SER A 54 -13.56 9.69 16.13
CA SER A 54 -13.54 8.60 17.11
C SER A 54 -12.68 7.40 16.68
N TYR A 55 -12.45 7.22 15.38
CA TYR A 55 -11.59 6.18 14.83
C TYR A 55 -10.13 6.62 14.61
N GLY A 56 -9.76 7.83 15.03
CA GLY A 56 -8.38 8.33 14.92
C GLY A 56 -7.39 7.47 15.73
N MET A 57 -6.20 7.21 15.16
CA MET A 57 -5.19 6.35 15.79
C MET A 57 -4.61 6.96 17.07
N SER A 58 -4.60 8.28 17.18
CA SER A 58 -4.10 9.00 18.38
C SER A 58 -4.86 8.71 19.67
N SER A 59 -6.06 8.10 19.59
CA SER A 59 -6.86 7.70 20.76
C SER A 59 -6.72 6.22 21.12
N LEU A 60 -5.80 5.48 20.48
CA LEU A 60 -5.47 4.11 20.86
C LEU A 60 -4.73 4.06 22.18
N SER A 61 -5.04 3.04 23.00
CA SER A 61 -4.24 2.72 24.18
C SER A 61 -2.97 2.01 23.74
N ALA A 62 -1.81 2.48 24.19
CA ALA A 62 -0.54 1.82 23.93
C ALA A 62 -0.50 0.43 24.57
N LEU A 63 0.18 -0.50 23.92
CA LEU A 63 0.54 -1.79 24.49
C LEU A 63 1.73 -1.58 25.44
N GLU A 64 1.56 -1.83 26.74
CA GLU A 64 2.57 -1.49 27.75
C GLU A 64 3.88 -2.24 27.54
N ASP A 65 3.81 -3.54 27.25
CA ASP A 65 4.97 -4.44 27.07
C ASP A 65 5.19 -4.77 25.58
N SER A 66 5.07 -3.77 24.71
CA SER A 66 5.31 -3.96 23.28
C SER A 66 6.79 -4.25 23.00
N PRO A 67 7.14 -5.35 22.30
CA PRO A 67 8.52 -5.62 21.87
C PRO A 67 9.02 -4.63 20.83
N LEU A 68 8.13 -3.86 20.22
CA LEU A 68 8.45 -2.85 19.19
C LEU A 68 8.54 -1.42 19.74
N LYS A 69 8.46 -1.24 21.05
CA LYS A 69 8.49 0.09 21.65
C LYS A 69 9.87 0.76 21.47
N GLY A 70 9.88 1.88 20.74
CA GLY A 70 11.11 2.62 20.41
C GLY A 70 11.93 1.99 19.28
N GLU A 71 11.43 0.93 18.67
CA GLU A 71 12.08 0.29 17.52
C GLU A 71 11.77 1.02 16.22
N ASN A 72 12.78 1.15 15.35
CA ASN A 72 12.61 1.77 14.04
C ASN A 72 11.99 0.78 13.05
N ILE A 73 10.81 1.07 12.54
CA ILE A 73 10.11 0.22 11.57
C ILE A 73 9.96 0.96 10.23
N LEU A 74 10.42 0.32 9.16
CA LEU A 74 10.16 0.79 7.81
C LEU A 74 8.88 0.17 7.27
N PHE A 75 7.93 1.01 6.85
CA PHE A 75 6.76 0.59 6.06
C PHE A 75 6.96 0.98 4.61
N LEU A 76 6.98 -0.01 3.71
CA LEU A 76 7.09 0.17 2.27
C LEU A 76 5.78 -0.25 1.59
N GLY A 77 5.14 0.66 0.83
CA GLY A 77 3.85 0.33 0.27
C GLY A 77 3.27 1.31 -0.74
N SER A 78 1.97 1.11 -1.01
CA SER A 78 1.20 1.97 -1.90
C SER A 78 0.02 2.64 -1.19
N SER A 79 -1.15 2.69 -1.82
CA SER A 79 -2.32 3.42 -1.31
C SER A 79 -2.85 2.88 0.03
N VAL A 80 -2.75 1.59 0.28
CA VAL A 80 -3.19 0.97 1.54
C VAL A 80 -2.24 1.37 2.67
N THR A 81 -0.94 1.23 2.51
CA THR A 81 0.05 1.72 3.49
C THR A 81 -0.04 3.22 3.69
N TYR A 82 -0.27 3.99 2.61
CA TYR A 82 -0.43 5.44 2.67
C TYR A 82 -1.66 5.87 3.47
N GLY A 83 -2.71 5.04 3.51
CA GLY A 83 -4.00 5.37 4.10
C GLY A 83 -4.81 6.31 3.21
N SER A 84 -4.90 6.02 1.90
CA SER A 84 -5.54 6.93 0.92
C SER A 84 -7.03 7.13 1.15
N ALA A 85 -7.73 6.14 1.72
CA ALA A 85 -9.16 6.23 2.05
C ALA A 85 -9.43 6.54 3.53
N SER A 86 -8.38 6.70 4.36
CA SER A 86 -8.45 6.92 5.81
C SER A 86 -7.78 8.23 6.26
N LEU A 87 -7.68 9.22 5.37
CA LEU A 87 -7.05 10.52 5.65
C LEU A 87 -5.58 10.39 6.09
N ARG A 88 -4.87 9.39 5.56
CA ARG A 88 -3.45 9.06 5.85
C ARG A 88 -3.20 8.48 7.25
N GLU A 89 -4.24 8.06 7.94
CA GLU A 89 -4.15 7.27 9.16
C GLU A 89 -4.44 5.80 8.82
N GLY A 90 -3.43 4.94 8.90
CA GLY A 90 -3.53 3.53 8.53
C GLY A 90 -2.63 2.66 9.40
N ILE A 91 -2.09 1.61 8.81
CA ILE A 91 -1.26 0.61 9.50
C ILE A 91 -0.04 1.25 10.20
N PRO A 92 0.76 2.13 9.53
CA PRO A 92 1.92 2.73 10.17
C PRO A 92 1.56 3.57 11.40
N GLU A 93 0.48 4.37 11.32
CA GLU A 93 0.02 5.20 12.43
C GLU A 93 -0.56 4.36 13.58
N TYR A 94 -1.18 3.21 13.27
CA TYR A 94 -1.60 2.26 14.29
C TYR A 94 -0.39 1.68 15.04
N PHE A 95 0.63 1.24 14.33
CA PHE A 95 1.84 0.67 14.93
C PHE A 95 2.57 1.69 15.81
N ALA A 96 2.68 2.93 15.34
CA ALA A 96 3.25 4.01 16.15
C ALA A 96 2.44 4.26 17.44
N ALA A 97 1.13 4.36 17.34
CA ALA A 97 0.28 4.69 18.49
C ALA A 97 0.08 3.49 19.45
N ARG A 98 -0.10 2.28 18.89
CA ARG A 98 -0.43 1.08 19.66
C ARG A 98 0.80 0.37 20.17
N LEU A 99 1.82 0.21 19.33
CA LEU A 99 3.03 -0.55 19.65
C LEU A 99 4.19 0.34 20.10
N GLY A 100 4.04 1.68 20.03
CA GLY A 100 5.08 2.62 20.44
C GLY A 100 6.31 2.64 19.54
N ALA A 101 6.19 2.18 18.30
CA ALA A 101 7.27 2.11 17.34
C ALA A 101 7.58 3.49 16.72
N ASP A 102 8.85 3.70 16.39
CA ASP A 102 9.30 4.82 15.55
C ASP A 102 9.16 4.42 14.08
N VAL A 103 8.22 5.05 13.37
CA VAL A 103 7.78 4.57 12.04
C VAL A 103 8.28 5.47 10.93
N THR A 104 8.99 4.88 9.95
CA THR A 104 9.24 5.47 8.64
C THR A 104 8.22 4.94 7.64
N LYS A 105 7.36 5.83 7.12
CA LYS A 105 6.34 5.48 6.13
C LYS A 105 6.76 5.90 4.72
N GLU A 106 7.29 4.97 3.91
CA GLU A 106 7.58 5.16 2.50
C GLU A 106 6.47 4.52 1.65
N ALA A 107 5.42 5.29 1.38
CA ALA A 107 4.23 4.83 0.70
C ALA A 107 3.69 5.84 -0.31
N VAL A 108 3.47 5.39 -1.55
CA VAL A 108 2.96 6.22 -2.65
C VAL A 108 1.79 5.52 -3.35
N SER A 109 0.62 6.13 -3.35
CA SER A 109 -0.59 5.55 -3.95
C SER A 109 -0.41 5.25 -5.45
N GLY A 110 -0.89 4.08 -5.90
CA GLY A 110 -0.87 3.68 -7.30
C GLY A 110 0.45 3.07 -7.78
N THR A 111 1.44 2.88 -6.89
CA THR A 111 2.76 2.32 -7.22
C THR A 111 2.81 0.81 -7.09
N THR A 112 3.78 0.19 -7.74
CA THR A 112 3.96 -1.25 -7.90
C THR A 112 5.21 -1.75 -7.16
N LEU A 113 5.22 -3.04 -6.82
CA LEU A 113 6.44 -3.77 -6.45
C LEU A 113 7.42 -3.76 -7.62
N VAL A 114 6.91 -4.17 -8.81
CA VAL A 114 7.68 -4.24 -10.05
C VAL A 114 8.37 -2.91 -10.36
N ASP A 115 9.69 -2.97 -10.61
CA ASP A 115 10.54 -1.79 -10.83
C ASP A 115 10.47 -1.31 -12.28
N ASP A 116 9.35 -0.73 -12.65
CA ASP A 116 9.10 -0.16 -13.97
C ASP A 116 8.87 1.36 -13.97
N SER A 117 9.08 2.00 -12.83
CA SER A 117 8.94 3.44 -12.67
C SER A 117 9.79 3.99 -11.52
N ASN A 118 10.10 5.28 -11.56
CA ASN A 118 10.80 5.99 -10.49
C ASN A 118 10.00 6.09 -9.17
N SER A 119 8.84 5.48 -9.10
CA SER A 119 7.97 5.42 -7.92
C SER A 119 7.66 3.99 -7.47
N SER A 120 8.25 2.97 -8.09
CA SER A 120 8.14 1.57 -7.66
C SER A 120 8.67 1.39 -6.23
N TYR A 121 8.28 0.30 -5.59
CA TYR A 121 8.78 0.00 -4.24
C TYR A 121 10.30 -0.17 -4.23
N VAL A 122 10.84 -0.95 -5.19
CA VAL A 122 12.30 -1.18 -5.33
C VAL A 122 13.01 0.16 -5.51
N HIS A 123 12.55 1.00 -6.45
CA HIS A 123 13.19 2.30 -6.69
C HIS A 123 13.18 3.21 -5.46
N ARG A 124 12.05 3.27 -4.73
CA ARG A 124 11.94 4.10 -3.52
C ARG A 124 12.75 3.54 -2.36
N LEU A 125 12.81 2.23 -2.19
CA LEU A 125 13.67 1.60 -1.22
C LEU A 125 15.14 2.04 -1.40
N LEU A 126 15.63 2.07 -2.64
CA LEU A 126 17.00 2.42 -2.96
C LEU A 126 17.31 3.93 -2.95
N THR A 127 16.29 4.79 -3.19
CA THR A 127 16.53 6.22 -3.44
C THR A 127 15.90 7.17 -2.41
N LYS A 128 14.97 6.69 -1.60
CA LYS A 128 14.21 7.49 -0.63
C LYS A 128 14.38 7.04 0.81
N VAL A 129 14.69 5.77 1.02
CA VAL A 129 14.95 5.23 2.35
C VAL A 129 16.43 5.45 2.68
N ASP A 130 16.70 6.01 3.86
CA ASP A 130 18.06 6.18 4.34
C ASP A 130 18.58 4.83 4.88
N SER A 131 19.52 4.23 4.17
CA SER A 131 20.14 2.95 4.55
C SER A 131 20.96 3.03 5.85
N ALA A 132 21.34 4.23 6.29
CA ALA A 132 22.04 4.43 7.56
C ALA A 132 21.11 4.40 8.79
N THR A 133 19.80 4.53 8.60
CA THR A 133 18.83 4.35 9.67
C THR A 133 18.78 2.88 10.07
N PRO A 134 19.00 2.52 11.36
CA PRO A 134 18.99 1.13 11.81
C PRO A 134 17.52 0.67 11.97
N TYR A 135 16.97 0.07 10.93
CA TYR A 135 15.64 -0.54 11.02
C TYR A 135 15.71 -1.91 11.70
N SER A 136 14.83 -2.17 12.65
CA SER A 136 14.65 -3.44 13.33
C SER A 136 13.57 -4.32 12.71
N LEU A 137 12.77 -3.75 11.80
CA LEU A 137 11.73 -4.45 11.06
C LEU A 137 11.40 -3.71 9.76
N VAL A 138 11.23 -4.47 8.67
CA VAL A 138 10.69 -3.94 7.41
C VAL A 138 9.34 -4.58 7.13
N VAL A 139 8.30 -3.75 7.00
CA VAL A 139 6.92 -4.18 6.70
C VAL A 139 6.54 -3.75 5.30
N VAL A 140 6.21 -4.69 4.44
CA VAL A 140 5.97 -4.47 3.01
C VAL A 140 4.54 -4.83 2.63
N GLN A 141 3.87 -3.93 1.94
CA GLN A 141 2.57 -4.21 1.35
C GLN A 141 2.70 -5.12 0.12
N LEU A 142 1.99 -6.26 0.07
CA LEU A 142 1.75 -6.95 -1.19
C LEU A 142 0.87 -6.06 -2.08
N SER A 143 1.42 -5.60 -3.19
CA SER A 143 0.82 -4.50 -3.95
C SER A 143 -0.38 -4.94 -4.80
N THR A 144 -1.55 -4.40 -4.51
CA THR A 144 -2.75 -4.58 -5.34
C THR A 144 -2.63 -3.95 -6.73
N ASN A 145 -1.70 -3.00 -6.90
CA ASN A 145 -1.48 -2.34 -8.19
C ASN A 145 -0.76 -3.24 -9.19
N ASP A 146 0.07 -4.16 -8.73
CA ASP A 146 0.70 -5.14 -9.61
C ASP A 146 -0.34 -6.06 -10.23
N ALA A 147 -1.28 -6.57 -9.43
CA ALA A 147 -2.41 -7.35 -9.91
C ALA A 147 -3.28 -6.55 -10.89
N SER A 148 -3.73 -5.34 -10.52
CA SER A 148 -4.63 -4.53 -11.35
C SER A 148 -4.01 -4.04 -12.67
N LYS A 149 -2.67 -3.97 -12.73
CA LYS A 149 -1.90 -3.60 -13.92
C LYS A 149 -1.36 -4.82 -14.68
N ASN A 150 -1.75 -6.03 -14.29
CA ASN A 150 -1.32 -7.29 -14.89
C ASN A 150 0.21 -7.40 -15.01
N LYS A 151 0.93 -7.08 -13.92
CA LYS A 151 2.38 -7.23 -13.90
C LYS A 151 2.76 -8.71 -13.94
N PRO A 152 3.87 -9.07 -14.64
CA PRO A 152 4.28 -10.47 -14.70
C PRO A 152 4.61 -10.98 -13.30
N LEU A 153 4.09 -12.17 -12.95
CA LEU A 153 4.35 -12.78 -11.65
C LEU A 153 5.84 -13.14 -11.50
N GLY A 154 6.41 -13.73 -12.52
CA GLY A 154 7.79 -14.23 -12.51
C GLY A 154 7.95 -15.56 -11.78
N GLU A 155 9.16 -16.12 -11.82
CA GLU A 155 9.50 -17.36 -11.13
C GLU A 155 10.34 -17.05 -9.88
N ILE A 156 10.33 -17.98 -8.91
CA ILE A 156 11.21 -17.91 -7.74
C ILE A 156 12.63 -18.25 -8.21
N SER A 157 13.61 -17.41 -7.87
CA SER A 157 15.00 -17.69 -8.17
C SER A 157 15.54 -18.85 -7.33
N GLU A 158 16.42 -19.68 -7.89
CA GLU A 158 17.19 -20.65 -7.11
C GLU A 158 18.28 -19.98 -6.26
N SER A 159 18.66 -18.76 -6.63
CA SER A 159 19.68 -17.96 -5.95
C SER A 159 19.12 -17.19 -4.76
N ARG A 160 20.04 -16.74 -3.89
CA ARG A 160 19.78 -15.72 -2.87
C ARG A 160 20.56 -14.43 -3.12
N ASN A 161 21.34 -14.36 -4.21
CA ASN A 161 22.10 -13.16 -4.55
C ASN A 161 21.18 -12.09 -5.12
N ILE A 162 21.29 -10.89 -4.60
CA ILE A 162 20.43 -9.77 -4.99
C ILE A 162 20.49 -9.43 -6.49
N GLU A 163 21.66 -9.67 -7.13
CA GLU A 163 21.89 -9.40 -8.56
C GLU A 163 21.15 -10.37 -9.50
N ASP A 164 20.69 -11.51 -8.97
CA ASP A 164 20.02 -12.55 -9.76
C ASP A 164 18.49 -12.36 -9.84
N PHE A 165 17.93 -11.36 -9.17
CA PHE A 165 16.48 -11.15 -9.12
C PHE A 165 15.99 -10.22 -10.22
N ASP A 166 15.04 -10.71 -11.02
CA ASP A 166 14.37 -9.89 -12.03
C ASP A 166 13.32 -8.98 -11.41
N THR A 167 13.74 -7.77 -11.02
CA THR A 167 12.84 -6.76 -10.40
C THR A 167 11.72 -6.26 -11.35
N ARG A 168 11.71 -6.70 -12.62
CA ARG A 168 10.62 -6.43 -13.57
C ARG A 168 9.45 -7.40 -13.42
N THR A 169 9.56 -8.37 -12.51
CA THR A 169 8.51 -9.30 -12.08
C THR A 169 8.14 -9.09 -10.63
N VAL A 170 6.92 -9.48 -10.24
CA VAL A 170 6.44 -9.36 -8.85
C VAL A 170 7.31 -10.18 -7.91
N THR A 171 7.58 -11.45 -8.27
CA THR A 171 8.41 -12.36 -7.47
C THR A 171 9.82 -11.82 -7.29
N GLY A 172 10.48 -11.43 -8.38
CA GLY A 172 11.84 -10.92 -8.30
C GLY A 172 11.94 -9.59 -7.55
N ALA A 173 10.92 -8.73 -7.63
CA ALA A 173 10.85 -7.51 -6.83
C ALA A 173 10.69 -7.80 -5.33
N MET A 174 9.86 -8.80 -4.96
CA MET A 174 9.74 -9.25 -3.56
C MET A 174 11.06 -9.82 -3.05
N GLU A 175 11.70 -10.72 -3.80
CA GLU A 175 12.98 -11.31 -3.43
C GLU A 175 14.08 -10.25 -3.28
N TYR A 176 14.12 -9.27 -4.20
CA TYR A 176 15.05 -8.14 -4.11
C TYR A 176 14.86 -7.33 -2.83
N ILE A 177 13.61 -6.97 -2.49
CA ILE A 177 13.31 -6.20 -1.27
C ILE A 177 13.71 -7.01 -0.02
N ILE A 178 13.45 -8.32 0.00
CA ILE A 178 13.83 -9.20 1.11
C ILE A 178 15.35 -9.23 1.28
N ALA A 179 16.07 -9.58 0.22
CA ALA A 179 17.52 -9.70 0.25
C ALA A 179 18.19 -8.37 0.63
N TYR A 180 17.79 -7.27 -0.01
CA TYR A 180 18.28 -5.93 0.29
C TYR A 180 18.10 -5.55 1.76
N SER A 181 16.91 -5.82 2.31
CA SER A 181 16.63 -5.49 3.70
C SER A 181 17.44 -6.32 4.68
N GLN A 182 17.58 -7.62 4.42
CA GLN A 182 18.39 -8.52 5.23
C GLN A 182 19.88 -8.19 5.15
N GLU A 183 20.41 -7.87 3.97
CA GLU A 183 21.81 -7.49 3.77
C GLU A 183 22.14 -6.13 4.39
N THR A 184 21.23 -5.16 4.28
CA THR A 184 21.48 -3.79 4.72
C THR A 184 21.31 -3.63 6.23
N TRP A 185 20.25 -4.23 6.81
CA TRP A 185 19.87 -3.99 8.21
C TRP A 185 19.92 -5.24 9.09
N GLY A 186 20.02 -6.44 8.50
CA GLY A 186 20.02 -7.70 9.25
C GLY A 186 18.70 -7.94 10.01
N CYS A 187 17.63 -7.28 9.62
CA CYS A 187 16.36 -7.32 10.34
C CYS A 187 15.33 -8.24 9.66
N PRO A 188 14.33 -8.71 10.42
CA PRO A 188 13.17 -9.41 9.84
C PRO A 188 12.46 -8.59 8.78
N VAL A 189 11.94 -9.28 7.75
CA VAL A 189 11.06 -8.71 6.73
C VAL A 189 9.71 -9.37 6.85
N VAL A 190 8.66 -8.56 6.85
CA VAL A 190 7.28 -9.02 6.96
C VAL A 190 6.47 -8.44 5.80
N PHE A 191 5.78 -9.29 5.05
CA PHE A 191 4.79 -8.84 4.08
C PHE A 191 3.39 -8.93 4.67
N TYR A 192 2.48 -8.07 4.21
CA TYR A 192 1.07 -8.22 4.51
C TYR A 192 0.21 -8.26 3.25
N THR A 193 -0.81 -9.11 3.29
CA THR A 193 -1.82 -9.21 2.24
C THR A 193 -2.98 -8.23 2.49
N GLY A 194 -3.80 -7.98 1.47
CA GLY A 194 -5.10 -7.33 1.65
C GLY A 194 -6.16 -8.29 2.16
N SER A 195 -7.30 -7.76 2.63
CA SER A 195 -8.52 -8.56 2.79
C SER A 195 -8.98 -9.09 1.42
N ARG A 196 -9.74 -10.18 1.44
CA ARG A 196 -10.16 -10.86 0.19
C ARG A 196 -11.05 -9.98 -0.68
N TYR A 197 -10.73 -9.93 -1.97
CA TYR A 197 -11.53 -9.32 -3.03
C TYR A 197 -11.39 -10.15 -4.32
N ASP A 198 -12.28 -9.92 -5.28
CA ASP A 198 -12.30 -10.68 -6.52
C ASP A 198 -11.13 -10.28 -7.44
N SER A 199 -10.05 -11.08 -7.42
CA SER A 199 -8.86 -10.90 -8.25
C SER A 199 -8.01 -12.17 -8.30
N GLU A 200 -8.10 -12.91 -9.39
CA GLU A 200 -7.24 -14.08 -9.61
C GLU A 200 -5.74 -13.73 -9.63
N ALA A 201 -5.40 -12.58 -10.23
CA ALA A 201 -4.02 -12.12 -10.26
C ALA A 201 -3.46 -11.82 -8.87
N TYR A 202 -4.27 -11.23 -7.98
CA TYR A 202 -3.82 -10.98 -6.61
C TYR A 202 -3.75 -12.27 -5.79
N ALA A 203 -4.70 -13.19 -5.98
CA ALA A 203 -4.65 -14.53 -5.37
C ALA A 203 -3.34 -15.26 -5.73
N ALA A 204 -2.96 -15.26 -7.02
CA ALA A 204 -1.69 -15.85 -7.45
C ALA A 204 -0.45 -15.19 -6.83
N MET A 205 -0.50 -13.89 -6.56
CA MET A 205 0.57 -13.18 -5.84
C MET A 205 0.62 -13.57 -4.37
N VAL A 206 -0.53 -13.82 -3.74
CA VAL A 206 -0.59 -14.28 -2.34
C VAL A 206 0.01 -15.68 -2.22
N GLU A 207 -0.37 -16.62 -3.10
CA GLU A 207 0.23 -17.97 -3.12
C GLU A 207 1.76 -17.89 -3.31
N ARG A 208 2.23 -17.05 -4.24
CA ARG A 208 3.66 -16.84 -4.44
C ARG A 208 4.35 -16.27 -3.20
N LEU A 209 3.69 -15.40 -2.44
CA LEU A 209 4.24 -14.87 -1.19
C LEU A 209 4.41 -15.98 -0.13
N MET A 210 3.48 -16.96 -0.05
CA MET A 210 3.61 -18.11 0.84
C MET A 210 4.81 -19.00 0.46
N GLU A 211 5.05 -19.23 -0.84
CA GLU A 211 6.25 -19.95 -1.31
C GLU A 211 7.54 -19.20 -0.94
N LEU A 212 7.53 -17.86 -1.03
CA LEU A 212 8.68 -17.03 -0.61
C LEU A 212 8.88 -17.04 0.91
N GLN A 213 7.82 -17.17 1.70
CA GLN A 213 7.91 -17.35 3.14
C GLN A 213 8.72 -18.60 3.48
N GLU A 214 8.46 -19.72 2.80
CA GLU A 214 9.21 -20.96 2.99
C GLU A 214 10.68 -20.81 2.61
N LYS A 215 10.94 -20.14 1.48
CA LYS A 215 12.33 -19.92 1.00
C LYS A 215 13.13 -19.01 1.91
N TRP A 216 12.54 -17.89 2.36
CA TRP A 216 13.28 -16.78 2.99
C TRP A 216 13.12 -16.72 4.51
N GLY A 217 12.17 -17.43 5.11
CA GLY A 217 11.84 -17.34 6.53
C GLY A 217 11.24 -15.98 6.93
N ILE A 218 10.62 -15.28 5.99
CA ILE A 218 9.97 -13.98 6.24
C ILE A 218 8.65 -14.14 6.99
N GLY A 219 8.21 -13.08 7.67
CA GLY A 219 6.85 -13.02 8.21
C GLY A 219 5.82 -12.73 7.11
N VAL A 220 4.63 -13.32 7.23
CA VAL A 220 3.48 -12.98 6.41
C VAL A 220 2.28 -12.72 7.30
N LEU A 221 1.74 -11.48 7.27
CA LEU A 221 0.48 -11.14 7.91
C LEU A 221 -0.63 -11.42 6.90
N ASP A 222 -1.17 -12.61 7.00
CA ASP A 222 -2.15 -13.12 6.03
C ASP A 222 -3.58 -12.76 6.43
N LEU A 223 -4.10 -11.73 5.79
CA LEU A 223 -5.50 -11.33 5.90
C LEU A 223 -6.36 -11.95 4.78
N TRP A 224 -5.73 -12.55 3.76
CA TRP A 224 -6.41 -13.06 2.58
C TRP A 224 -7.10 -14.39 2.83
N HIS A 225 -6.41 -15.34 3.46
CA HIS A 225 -6.91 -16.70 3.63
C HIS A 225 -7.81 -16.88 4.86
N ASP A 226 -7.85 -15.93 5.78
CA ASP A 226 -8.69 -16.00 6.96
C ASP A 226 -10.17 -15.79 6.60
N ASP A 227 -10.95 -16.87 6.56
CA ASP A 227 -12.38 -16.83 6.25
C ASP A 227 -13.19 -16.08 7.31
N ALA A 228 -12.83 -16.23 8.58
CA ALA A 228 -13.51 -15.55 9.68
C ALA A 228 -13.24 -14.04 9.65
N PHE A 229 -12.00 -13.63 9.38
CA PHE A 229 -11.62 -12.24 9.18
C PHE A 229 -12.38 -11.60 7.99
N ASN A 230 -12.57 -12.36 6.91
CA ASN A 230 -13.23 -11.86 5.70
C ASN A 230 -14.77 -11.93 5.75
N ALA A 231 -15.37 -12.52 6.79
CA ALA A 231 -16.83 -12.70 6.94
C ALA A 231 -17.52 -11.45 7.48
N LEU A 232 -17.32 -10.29 6.84
CA LEU A 232 -17.97 -9.03 7.22
C LEU A 232 -19.43 -9.01 6.78
N SER A 233 -20.31 -8.50 7.67
CA SER A 233 -21.65 -8.08 7.29
C SER A 233 -21.63 -6.87 6.35
N ASP A 234 -22.72 -6.61 5.63
CA ASP A 234 -22.82 -5.44 4.74
C ASP A 234 -22.63 -4.12 5.49
N SER A 235 -23.10 -4.02 6.74
CA SER A 235 -22.94 -2.84 7.58
C SER A 235 -21.50 -2.60 8.01
N GLU A 236 -20.77 -3.66 8.37
CA GLU A 236 -19.34 -3.59 8.70
C GLU A 236 -18.53 -3.23 7.47
N ARG A 237 -18.80 -3.86 6.34
CA ARG A 237 -18.15 -3.52 5.06
C ARG A 237 -18.36 -2.06 4.69
N ALA A 238 -19.58 -1.52 4.84
CA ALA A 238 -19.88 -0.12 4.55
C ALA A 238 -19.18 0.85 5.51
N LEU A 239 -18.91 0.45 6.75
CA LEU A 239 -18.15 1.23 7.72
C LEU A 239 -16.64 1.14 7.49
N TYR A 240 -16.13 -0.07 7.26
CA TYR A 240 -14.70 -0.37 7.24
C TYR A 240 -14.03 -0.13 5.90
N MET A 241 -14.77 -0.16 4.78
CA MET A 241 -14.18 -0.06 3.44
C MET A 241 -14.76 1.11 2.64
N ASN A 242 -13.89 1.83 1.95
CA ASN A 242 -14.30 2.82 0.95
C ASN A 242 -14.62 2.16 -0.40
N ASP A 243 -13.93 1.10 -0.71
CA ASP A 243 -14.06 0.25 -1.91
C ASP A 243 -13.55 -1.16 -1.56
N ASN A 244 -13.36 -2.03 -2.54
CA ASN A 244 -12.93 -3.42 -2.30
C ASN A 244 -11.48 -3.56 -1.78
N ILE A 245 -10.69 -2.49 -1.76
CA ILE A 245 -9.24 -2.53 -1.46
C ILE A 245 -8.87 -1.64 -0.27
N HIS A 246 -9.51 -0.47 -0.15
CA HIS A 246 -9.04 0.61 0.72
C HIS A 246 -9.87 0.72 1.99
N PRO A 247 -9.32 0.36 3.16
CA PRO A 247 -9.99 0.57 4.44
C PRO A 247 -10.13 2.05 4.82
N THR A 248 -11.19 2.36 5.54
CA THR A 248 -11.36 3.61 6.31
C THR A 248 -10.51 3.56 7.59
N LYS A 249 -10.50 4.63 8.40
CA LYS A 249 -9.89 4.61 9.74
C LYS A 249 -10.47 3.50 10.62
N ALA A 250 -11.80 3.35 10.62
CA ALA A 250 -12.47 2.28 11.35
C ALA A 250 -12.01 0.91 10.87
N GLY A 251 -11.89 0.71 9.56
CA GLY A 251 -11.42 -0.54 8.98
C GLY A 251 -9.99 -0.90 9.39
N TYR A 252 -9.08 0.07 9.44
CA TYR A 252 -7.74 -0.19 9.97
C TYR A 252 -7.77 -0.44 11.47
N ARG A 253 -8.43 0.43 12.25
CA ARG A 253 -8.37 0.43 13.71
C ARG A 253 -9.04 -0.77 14.34
N GLU A 254 -10.21 -1.20 13.81
CA GLU A 254 -11.07 -2.19 14.46
C GLU A 254 -11.06 -3.55 13.78
N TRP A 255 -10.54 -3.63 12.56
CA TRP A 255 -10.56 -4.85 11.77
C TRP A 255 -9.16 -5.29 11.34
N TRP A 256 -8.44 -4.52 10.50
CA TRP A 256 -7.14 -4.96 9.95
C TRP A 256 -6.02 -5.00 10.99
N CYS A 257 -5.77 -3.88 11.65
CA CYS A 257 -4.59 -3.75 12.48
C CYS A 257 -4.59 -4.60 13.75
N PRO A 258 -5.73 -4.89 14.42
CA PRO A 258 -5.74 -5.83 15.54
C PRO A 258 -5.32 -7.25 15.12
N GLU A 259 -5.74 -7.71 13.94
CA GLU A 259 -5.33 -9.01 13.42
C GLU A 259 -3.87 -9.00 12.97
N MET A 260 -3.42 -7.93 12.31
CA MET A 260 -2.00 -7.76 11.93
C MET A 260 -1.09 -7.70 13.16
N GLU A 261 -1.50 -7.01 14.24
CA GLU A 261 -0.80 -6.97 15.53
C GLU A 261 -0.64 -8.38 16.10
N ARG A 262 -1.74 -9.14 16.17
CA ARG A 262 -1.74 -10.52 16.68
C ARG A 262 -0.77 -11.42 15.87
N GLN A 263 -0.84 -11.37 14.54
CA GLN A 263 0.03 -12.19 13.68
C GLN A 263 1.49 -11.75 13.77
N LEU A 264 1.75 -10.45 13.81
CA LEU A 264 3.12 -9.93 13.91
C LEU A 264 3.77 -10.31 15.24
N LEU A 265 3.09 -10.12 16.37
CA LEU A 265 3.62 -10.48 17.67
C LEU A 265 3.89 -11.98 17.78
N ALA A 266 3.01 -12.82 17.23
CA ALA A 266 3.23 -14.26 17.15
C ALA A 266 4.44 -14.65 16.27
N TYR A 267 4.69 -13.90 15.17
CA TYR A 267 5.87 -14.13 14.34
C TYR A 267 7.16 -13.71 15.06
N LEU A 268 7.17 -12.55 15.70
CA LEU A 268 8.35 -12.06 16.42
C LEU A 268 8.75 -13.02 17.56
N ASP A 269 7.78 -13.54 18.33
CA ASP A 269 8.00 -14.54 19.41
C ASP A 269 8.63 -15.86 18.89
N GLN A 270 8.44 -16.19 17.62
CA GLN A 270 9.02 -17.39 16.99
C GLN A 270 10.47 -17.23 16.55
N ILE A 271 10.91 -16.00 16.28
CA ILE A 271 12.25 -15.72 15.76
C ILE A 271 13.23 -15.18 16.80
N GLU A 272 12.75 -14.85 18.02
CA GLU A 272 13.57 -14.56 19.20
C GLU A 272 14.20 -15.87 19.77
#